data_b7ab1b78cab3ab3119e313ca593c7014
#
_entry.id   b7ab1b78cab3ab3119e313ca593c7014
#
_cell.length_a   1.000
_cell.length_b   1.000
_cell.length_c   1.000
_cell.angle_alpha   90.00
_cell.angle_beta   90.00
_cell.angle_gamma   90.00
#
_symmetry.space_group_name_H-M   'P 1'
#
loop_
_entity.id
_entity.type
_entity.pdbx_description
1 polymer ?
#
loop_
_entity_poly.entity_id
_entity_poly.type
_entity_poly.pdbx_seq_one_letter_code
_entity_poly.pdbx_strand_id
1 'polypeptide(L)'
;IPVLTSYENVEYPLILKGMEAAERKRKVEELLAAVGLQDMMHRRPMQMSGGQQQRIAIARSLVCDPVVVLADEPTANVDSETGAALLDLMRQLNAEKQTTFLFSTHDPMVMNAARRLIRLKDGMIETDVRQNGDAA
;
A
#
# COMPACT_ATOMS: atom_id res chain seq x y z
N ILE A 1 8.20 -5.81 9.48
CA ILE A 1 9.05 -6.70 10.33
C ILE A 1 10.12 -5.83 10.95
N PRO A 2 10.16 -5.64 12.30
CA PRO A 2 10.95 -4.58 12.95
C PRO A 2 12.47 -4.80 12.89
N VAL A 3 12.92 -6.03 12.77
CA VAL A 3 14.36 -6.38 12.74
C VAL A 3 14.98 -6.24 11.35
N LEU A 4 14.16 -6.23 10.31
CA LEU A 4 14.58 -6.08 8.91
C LEU A 4 14.66 -4.60 8.51
N THR A 5 15.58 -4.27 7.61
CA THR A 5 15.63 -2.96 6.95
C THR A 5 14.43 -2.76 6.03
N SER A 6 14.24 -1.55 5.49
CA SER A 6 13.21 -1.26 4.49
C SER A 6 13.36 -2.15 3.26
N TYR A 7 14.59 -2.30 2.77
CA TYR A 7 14.92 -3.16 1.64
C TYR A 7 14.54 -4.62 1.92
N GLU A 8 15.03 -5.18 3.03
CA GLU A 8 14.76 -6.57 3.42
C GLU A 8 13.26 -6.83 3.66
N ASN A 9 12.51 -5.86 4.20
CA ASN A 9 11.06 -5.96 4.35
C ASN A 9 10.34 -6.14 3.02
N VAL A 10 10.77 -5.40 1.98
CA VAL A 10 10.16 -5.48 0.65
C VAL A 10 10.67 -6.70 -0.11
N GLU A 11 11.94 -7.09 0.06
CA GLU A 11 12.55 -8.24 -0.59
C GLU A 11 11.99 -9.59 -0.09
N TYR A 12 11.64 -9.66 1.19
CA TYR A 12 11.30 -10.91 1.87
C TYR A 12 10.26 -11.79 1.13
N PRO A 13 9.13 -11.26 0.62
CA PRO A 13 8.19 -12.07 -0.16
C PRO A 13 8.78 -12.68 -1.44
N LEU A 14 9.73 -11.99 -2.07
CA LEU A 14 10.38 -12.48 -3.29
C LEU A 14 11.38 -13.62 -2.99
N ILE A 15 12.04 -13.56 -1.81
CA ILE A 15 12.89 -14.65 -1.32
C ILE A 15 12.04 -15.91 -1.14
N LEU A 16 10.86 -15.79 -0.51
CA LEU A 16 9.95 -16.92 -0.30
C LEU A 16 9.43 -17.52 -1.61
N LYS A 17 9.35 -16.71 -2.68
CA LYS A 17 9.00 -17.18 -4.03
C LYS A 17 10.19 -17.82 -4.78
N GLY A 18 11.38 -17.84 -4.20
CA GLY A 18 12.57 -18.40 -4.86
C GLY A 18 13.07 -17.59 -6.06
N MET A 19 12.72 -16.27 -6.11
CA MET A 19 13.14 -15.40 -7.21
C MET A 19 14.66 -15.20 -7.20
N GLU A 20 15.26 -15.07 -8.38
CA GLU A 20 16.70 -14.86 -8.55
C GLU A 20 17.15 -13.51 -7.94
N ALA A 21 18.37 -13.44 -7.40
CA ALA A 21 18.84 -12.32 -6.59
C ALA A 21 18.91 -10.99 -7.36
N ALA A 22 19.34 -11.00 -8.61
CA ALA A 22 19.44 -9.79 -9.43
C ALA A 22 18.05 -9.23 -9.77
N GLU A 23 17.07 -10.11 -10.03
CA GLU A 23 15.69 -9.71 -10.28
C GLU A 23 15.02 -9.15 -9.02
N ARG A 24 15.23 -9.79 -7.85
CA ARG A 24 14.75 -9.27 -6.57
C ARG A 24 15.25 -7.85 -6.32
N LYS A 25 16.57 -7.65 -6.47
CA LYS A 25 17.21 -6.34 -6.29
C LYS A 25 16.54 -5.28 -7.15
N ARG A 26 16.39 -5.52 -8.44
CA ARG A 26 15.76 -4.59 -9.38
C ARG A 26 14.33 -4.22 -8.93
N LYS A 27 13.49 -5.22 -8.65
CA LYS A 27 12.10 -5.01 -8.25
C LYS A 27 11.97 -4.23 -6.93
N VAL A 28 12.81 -4.53 -5.95
CA VAL A 28 12.80 -3.86 -4.66
C VAL A 28 13.22 -2.40 -4.80
N GLU A 29 14.32 -2.12 -5.53
CA GLU A 29 14.81 -0.76 -5.76
C GLU A 29 13.78 0.09 -6.52
N GLU A 30 13.20 -0.44 -7.61
CA GLU A 30 12.14 0.21 -8.36
C GLU A 30 10.94 0.56 -7.49
N LEU A 31 10.51 -0.36 -6.64
CA LEU A 31 9.33 -0.16 -5.81
C LEU A 31 9.58 0.79 -4.64
N LEU A 32 10.76 0.72 -4.01
CA LEU A 32 11.16 1.69 -2.98
C LEU A 32 11.29 3.11 -3.54
N ALA A 33 11.76 3.25 -4.78
CA ALA A 33 11.76 4.54 -5.47
C ALA A 33 10.33 5.03 -5.74
N ALA A 34 9.43 4.17 -6.23
CA ALA A 34 8.03 4.51 -6.50
C ALA A 34 7.27 4.98 -5.27
N VAL A 35 7.60 4.45 -4.07
CA VAL A 35 7.01 4.90 -2.81
C VAL A 35 7.80 6.04 -2.14
N GLY A 36 8.85 6.57 -2.78
CA GLY A 36 9.67 7.69 -2.28
C GLY A 36 10.56 7.33 -1.10
N LEU A 37 11.08 6.11 -1.03
CA LEU A 37 11.92 5.62 0.07
C LEU A 37 13.31 5.11 -0.38
N GLN A 38 13.77 5.47 -1.57
CA GLN A 38 15.07 5.02 -2.09
C GLN A 38 16.25 5.35 -1.17
N ASP A 39 16.22 6.52 -0.52
CA ASP A 39 17.29 6.96 0.39
C ASP A 39 17.20 6.32 1.79
N MET A 40 16.16 5.53 2.03
CA MET A 40 15.87 4.90 3.32
C MET A 40 15.93 3.38 3.29
N MET A 41 16.50 2.79 2.23
CA MET A 41 16.57 1.33 2.05
C MET A 41 17.20 0.59 3.22
N HIS A 42 18.21 1.20 3.86
CA HIS A 42 18.98 0.58 4.95
C HIS A 42 18.43 0.93 6.34
N ARG A 43 17.37 1.75 6.44
CA ARG A 43 16.75 2.07 7.72
C ARG A 43 15.81 0.98 8.17
N ARG A 44 15.72 0.78 9.48
CA ARG A 44 14.75 -0.13 10.11
C ARG A 44 13.47 0.63 10.47
N PRO A 45 12.32 -0.05 10.61
CA PRO A 45 11.04 0.59 10.95
C PRO A 45 11.09 1.50 12.16
N MET A 46 11.82 1.14 13.22
CA MET A 46 11.97 1.97 14.41
C MET A 46 12.67 3.32 14.17
N GLN A 47 13.34 3.50 13.04
CA GLN A 47 14.03 4.72 12.64
C GLN A 47 13.21 5.56 11.66
N MET A 48 11.94 5.24 11.48
CA MET A 48 11.07 5.79 10.44
C MET A 48 9.77 6.31 11.04
N SER A 49 9.17 7.32 10.39
CA SER A 49 7.83 7.81 10.74
C SER A 49 6.75 6.77 10.44
N GLY A 50 5.56 6.91 11.04
CA GLY A 50 4.41 6.04 10.76
C GLY A 50 4.06 5.98 9.27
N GLY A 51 4.03 7.13 8.58
CA GLY A 51 3.77 7.20 7.14
C GLY A 51 4.85 6.52 6.29
N GLN A 52 6.12 6.62 6.69
CA GLN A 52 7.21 5.90 6.01
C GLN A 52 7.07 4.38 6.20
N GLN A 53 6.73 3.93 7.41
CA GLN A 53 6.47 2.51 7.69
C GLN A 53 5.28 1.99 6.86
N GLN A 54 4.22 2.80 6.70
CA GLN A 54 3.07 2.48 5.87
C GLN A 54 3.45 2.34 4.39
N ARG A 55 4.30 3.24 3.87
CA ARG A 55 4.84 3.13 2.51
C ARG A 55 5.65 1.84 2.28
N ILE A 56 6.43 1.40 3.28
CA ILE A 56 7.11 0.09 3.22
C ILE A 56 6.08 -1.05 3.16
N ALA A 57 5.01 -0.98 3.96
CA ALA A 57 3.97 -2.01 3.95
C ALA A 57 3.26 -2.09 2.59
N ILE A 58 2.99 -0.94 1.95
CA ILE A 58 2.44 -0.85 0.59
C ILE A 58 3.42 -1.48 -0.41
N ALA A 59 4.70 -1.07 -0.39
CA ALA A 59 5.72 -1.63 -1.27
C ALA A 59 5.83 -3.15 -1.12
N ARG A 60 5.90 -3.65 0.13
CA ARG A 60 5.95 -5.09 0.40
C ARG A 60 4.73 -5.84 -0.13
N SER A 61 3.55 -5.24 -0.07
CA SER A 61 2.32 -5.87 -0.58
C SER A 61 2.29 -5.97 -2.10
N LEU A 62 2.97 -5.04 -2.79
CA LEU A 62 2.96 -4.92 -4.25
C LEU A 62 4.14 -5.61 -4.95
N VAL A 63 5.22 -5.94 -4.23
CA VAL A 63 6.47 -6.43 -4.82
C VAL A 63 6.32 -7.75 -5.61
N CYS A 64 5.29 -8.52 -5.28
CA CYS A 64 4.95 -9.77 -5.96
C CYS A 64 3.99 -9.61 -7.15
N ASP A 65 3.72 -8.38 -7.57
CA ASP A 65 2.76 -8.02 -8.62
C ASP A 65 1.37 -8.68 -8.40
N PRO A 66 0.72 -8.43 -7.25
CA PRO A 66 -0.56 -9.05 -6.94
C PRO A 66 -1.68 -8.45 -7.78
N VAL A 67 -2.71 -9.25 -8.08
CA VAL A 67 -3.95 -8.76 -8.70
C VAL A 67 -4.78 -7.92 -7.72
N VAL A 68 -4.75 -8.29 -6.43
CA VAL A 68 -5.51 -7.62 -5.35
C VAL A 68 -4.62 -7.40 -4.13
N VAL A 69 -4.72 -6.22 -3.53
CA VAL A 69 -4.16 -5.89 -2.22
C VAL A 69 -5.31 -5.63 -1.26
N LEU A 70 -5.27 -6.29 -0.10
CA LEU A 70 -6.19 -6.05 1.01
C LEU A 70 -5.53 -5.08 1.99
N ALA A 71 -6.18 -3.96 2.26
CA ALA A 71 -5.71 -2.92 3.15
C ALA A 71 -6.72 -2.67 4.26
N ASP A 72 -6.38 -3.11 5.46
CA ASP A 72 -7.18 -2.93 6.66
C ASP A 72 -6.72 -1.66 7.37
N GLU A 73 -7.61 -0.67 7.51
CA GLU A 73 -7.36 0.63 8.10
C GLU A 73 -6.03 1.29 7.67
N PRO A 74 -5.81 1.52 6.36
CA PRO A 74 -4.49 1.89 5.84
C PRO A 74 -3.99 3.26 6.33
N THR A 75 -4.85 4.11 6.88
CA THR A 75 -4.54 5.47 7.38
C THR A 75 -4.61 5.60 8.91
N ALA A 76 -4.89 4.53 9.65
CA ALA A 76 -5.21 4.58 11.08
C ALA A 76 -4.10 5.18 11.98
N ASN A 77 -2.84 5.10 11.59
CA ASN A 77 -1.70 5.50 12.43
C ASN A 77 -0.91 6.68 11.84
N VAL A 78 -1.55 7.48 11.01
CA VAL A 78 -0.91 8.64 10.38
C VAL A 78 -1.83 9.87 10.48
N ASP A 79 -1.23 11.07 10.41
CA ASP A 79 -1.99 12.31 10.32
C ASP A 79 -2.73 12.42 8.98
N SER A 80 -3.70 13.33 8.89
CA SER A 80 -4.57 13.48 7.72
C SER A 80 -3.81 13.83 6.43
N GLU A 81 -2.75 14.63 6.51
CA GLU A 81 -1.93 14.99 5.35
C GLU A 81 -1.16 13.78 4.82
N THR A 82 -0.52 13.04 5.71
CA THR A 82 0.17 11.77 5.39
C THR A 82 -0.82 10.73 4.85
N GLY A 83 -2.02 10.64 5.44
CA GLY A 83 -3.09 9.75 4.97
C GLY A 83 -3.53 10.05 3.54
N ALA A 84 -3.76 11.33 3.22
CA ALA A 84 -4.09 11.76 1.85
C ALA A 84 -2.97 11.39 0.86
N ALA A 85 -1.71 11.67 1.21
CA ALA A 85 -0.57 11.33 0.37
C ALA A 85 -0.40 9.81 0.15
N LEU A 86 -0.77 8.98 1.14
CA LEU A 86 -0.79 7.52 1.00
C LEU A 86 -1.88 7.05 0.04
N LEU A 87 -3.08 7.64 0.10
CA LEU A 87 -4.17 7.31 -0.82
C LEU A 87 -3.84 7.71 -2.26
N ASP A 88 -3.23 8.86 -2.46
CA ASP A 88 -2.78 9.29 -3.79
C ASP A 88 -1.71 8.36 -4.35
N LEU A 89 -0.75 7.95 -3.53
CA LEU A 89 0.23 6.93 -3.89
C LEU A 89 -0.44 5.61 -4.32
N MET A 90 -1.43 5.13 -3.55
CA MET A 90 -2.17 3.91 -3.89
C MET A 90 -2.96 4.06 -5.20
N ARG A 91 -3.52 5.23 -5.49
CA ARG A 91 -4.19 5.52 -6.78
C ARG A 91 -3.20 5.47 -7.95
N GLN A 92 -2.03 6.09 -7.80
CA GLN A 92 -0.96 6.04 -8.81
C GLN A 92 -0.53 4.59 -9.08
N LEU A 93 -0.23 3.83 -8.02
CA LEU A 93 0.15 2.42 -8.13
C LEU A 93 -0.96 1.53 -8.71
N ASN A 94 -2.24 1.83 -8.42
CA ASN A 94 -3.36 1.15 -9.07
C ASN A 94 -3.38 1.41 -10.58
N ALA A 95 -3.13 2.66 -11.00
CA ALA A 95 -3.12 3.02 -12.42
C ALA A 95 -1.92 2.39 -13.16
N GLU A 96 -0.73 2.42 -12.56
CA GLU A 96 0.51 1.92 -13.16
C GLU A 96 0.57 0.39 -13.19
N LYS A 97 0.21 -0.27 -12.08
CA LYS A 97 0.37 -1.72 -11.91
C LYS A 97 -0.91 -2.52 -12.16
N GLN A 98 -2.04 -1.85 -12.40
CA GLN A 98 -3.37 -2.47 -12.58
C GLN A 98 -3.78 -3.38 -11.39
N THR A 99 -3.24 -3.13 -10.20
CA THR A 99 -3.57 -3.84 -8.97
C THR A 99 -4.82 -3.27 -8.35
N THR A 100 -5.79 -4.10 -7.99
CA THR A 100 -6.99 -3.68 -7.26
C THR A 100 -6.68 -3.52 -5.78
N PHE A 101 -7.03 -2.37 -5.18
CA PHE A 101 -7.00 -2.19 -3.73
C PHE A 101 -8.41 -2.38 -3.15
N LEU A 102 -8.53 -3.25 -2.17
CA LEU A 102 -9.73 -3.44 -1.36
C LEU A 102 -9.47 -2.93 0.05
N PHE A 103 -10.15 -1.84 0.43
CA PHE A 103 -10.03 -1.22 1.75
C PHE A 103 -11.12 -1.73 2.71
N SER A 104 -10.73 -2.07 3.93
CA SER A 104 -11.61 -2.17 5.08
C SER A 104 -11.36 -0.95 5.95
N THR A 105 -12.35 -0.08 6.14
CA THR A 105 -12.16 1.18 6.87
C THR A 105 -13.46 1.79 7.38
N HIS A 106 -13.34 2.60 8.41
CA HIS A 106 -14.37 3.52 8.88
C HIS A 106 -13.99 5.00 8.62
N ASP A 107 -12.82 5.26 8.02
CA ASP A 107 -12.35 6.61 7.72
C ASP A 107 -13.08 7.19 6.50
N PRO A 108 -13.81 8.32 6.64
CA PRO A 108 -14.47 8.98 5.52
C PRO A 108 -13.54 9.39 4.37
N MET A 109 -12.27 9.72 4.66
CA MET A 109 -11.29 10.09 3.64
C MET A 109 -10.99 8.89 2.72
N VAL A 110 -10.80 7.70 3.28
CA VAL A 110 -10.59 6.46 2.50
C VAL A 110 -11.87 6.08 1.75
N MET A 111 -13.04 6.17 2.41
CA MET A 111 -14.32 5.89 1.74
C MET A 111 -14.56 6.78 0.53
N ASN A 112 -14.28 8.09 0.64
CA ASN A 112 -14.44 9.03 -0.49
C ASN A 112 -13.41 8.83 -1.60
N ALA A 113 -12.26 8.23 -1.29
CA ALA A 113 -11.23 7.91 -2.26
C ALA A 113 -11.56 6.68 -3.12
N ALA A 114 -12.46 5.80 -2.68
CA ALA A 114 -12.79 4.56 -3.35
C ALA A 114 -13.75 4.79 -4.53
N ARG A 115 -13.56 4.04 -5.64
CA ARG A 115 -14.48 4.05 -6.80
C ARG A 115 -15.79 3.29 -6.54
N ARG A 116 -15.79 2.37 -5.58
CA ARG A 116 -16.96 1.58 -5.17
C ARG A 116 -16.95 1.47 -3.66
N LEU A 117 -18.07 1.80 -3.04
CA LEU A 117 -18.27 1.73 -1.59
C LEU A 117 -19.33 0.67 -1.28
N ILE A 118 -18.94 -0.32 -0.51
CA ILE A 118 -19.83 -1.35 0.03
C ILE A 118 -19.94 -1.14 1.53
N ARG A 119 -21.15 -0.91 2.02
CA ARG A 119 -21.41 -0.81 3.47
C ARG A 119 -21.94 -2.12 3.99
N LEU A 120 -21.33 -2.58 5.07
CA LEU A 120 -21.77 -3.77 5.80
C LEU A 120 -22.44 -3.35 7.12
N LYS A 121 -23.55 -4.02 7.43
CA LYS A 121 -24.23 -3.91 8.71
C LYS A 121 -24.70 -5.29 9.15
N ASP A 122 -24.41 -5.65 10.39
CA ASP A 122 -24.77 -6.95 10.98
C ASP A 122 -24.39 -8.16 10.11
N GLY A 123 -23.22 -8.10 9.43
CA GLY A 123 -22.72 -9.14 8.55
C GLY A 123 -23.37 -9.20 7.17
N MET A 124 -24.26 -8.27 6.82
CA MET A 124 -24.96 -8.19 5.54
C MET A 124 -24.57 -6.91 4.77
N ILE A 125 -24.67 -6.97 3.44
CA ILE A 125 -24.51 -5.79 2.60
C ILE A 125 -25.75 -4.90 2.77
N GLU A 126 -25.52 -3.69 3.32
CA GLU A 126 -26.56 -2.66 3.43
C GLU A 126 -26.65 -1.81 2.17
N THR A 127 -25.52 -1.40 1.62
CA THR A 127 -25.43 -0.61 0.38
C THR A 127 -24.24 -1.01 -0.46
N ASP A 128 -24.35 -0.88 -1.78
CA ASP A 128 -23.29 -1.08 -2.77
C ASP A 128 -23.41 0.01 -3.82
N VAL A 129 -22.53 1.00 -3.78
CA VAL A 129 -22.59 2.21 -4.60
C VAL A 129 -21.28 2.40 -5.36
N ARG A 130 -21.38 2.60 -6.68
CA ARG A 130 -20.25 3.13 -7.47
C ARG A 130 -20.20 4.63 -7.31
N GLN A 131 -19.07 5.11 -6.84
CA GLN A 131 -18.80 6.55 -6.75
C GLN A 131 -18.21 6.98 -8.10
N ASN A 132 -18.79 8.01 -8.72
CA ASN A 132 -18.21 8.64 -9.88
C ASN A 132 -16.91 9.31 -9.42
N GLY A 133 -15.79 8.63 -9.59
CA GLY A 133 -14.50 9.29 -9.53
C GLY A 133 -14.48 10.30 -10.66
N ASP A 134 -14.24 11.57 -10.36
CA ASP A 134 -13.96 12.57 -11.37
C ASP A 134 -12.91 12.00 -12.32
N ALA A 135 -13.31 11.89 -13.58
CA ALA A 135 -12.39 11.68 -14.66
C ALA A 135 -11.58 12.98 -14.78
N ALA A 136 -10.35 12.95 -14.32
CA ALA A 136 -9.34 13.94 -14.63
C ALA A 136 -8.13 13.21 -15.18
#